data_7275fc68b9a571f4dd8576df1bfcb45e
#
_entry.id   7275fc68b9a571f4dd8576df1bfcb45e
#
_cell.length_a   1.000
_cell.length_b   1.000
_cell.length_c   1.000
_cell.angle_alpha   90.00
_cell.angle_beta   90.00
_cell.angle_gamma   90.00
#
_symmetry.space_group_name_H-M   'P 1'
#
loop_
_entity.id
_entity.type
_entity.pdbx_description
1 polymer ?
#
loop_
_entity_poly.entity_id
_entity_poly.type
_entity_poly.pdbx_seq_one_letter_code
_entity_poly.pdbx_strand_id
1 'polypeptide(L)'
;MSERKSTLVRPDSVRVWRGFRLPALTLDQFCSKLGTVFVPATVKMQIAAGLEAYIPSILAGLPGKVDSVPDETAILFWESQETYWNGFTRLAVRTYTLTHGGVYVTENQKSRADFPVLFAGALSFDQPVYLIDRPADWMCGVVSHVVGARPTSQDPATFCTEVAGALGRIQKKVALDGAIACIGSDYLVYWELAPSAPGSPHPPTGLPILQRVLDWNRVFMPAPTFLPIGLWDEWAGMDVQSGSSFNMQFKRRENS
;
A
#
# COMPACT_ATOMS: atom_id res chain seq x y z
N MET A 1 -16.27 22.94 6.60
CA MET A 1 -15.14 22.14 6.06
C MET A 1 -14.14 21.98 7.21
N SER A 2 -13.95 20.78 7.72
CA SER A 2 -12.92 20.52 8.75
C SER A 2 -11.56 20.64 8.08
N GLU A 3 -10.67 21.49 8.60
CA GLU A 3 -9.30 21.59 8.13
C GLU A 3 -8.63 20.21 8.25
N ARG A 4 -8.09 19.73 7.14
CA ARG A 4 -7.27 18.51 7.15
C ARG A 4 -6.02 18.80 7.96
N LYS A 5 -5.82 18.06 9.05
CA LYS A 5 -4.58 18.12 9.81
C LYS A 5 -3.50 17.43 8.97
N SER A 6 -2.45 18.15 8.60
CA SER A 6 -1.30 17.59 7.87
C SER A 6 -0.69 16.45 8.68
N THR A 7 -0.49 15.29 8.03
CA THR A 7 0.18 14.13 8.62
C THR A 7 1.49 13.91 7.88
N LEU A 8 2.52 14.66 8.28
CA LEU A 8 3.88 14.43 7.79
C LEU A 8 4.40 13.11 8.36
N VAL A 9 4.60 12.13 7.50
CA VAL A 9 5.11 10.81 7.87
C VAL A 9 6.49 10.61 7.29
N ARG A 10 7.41 10.12 8.10
CA ARG A 10 8.74 9.70 7.63
C ARG A 10 8.61 8.49 6.72
N PRO A 11 9.33 8.43 5.59
CA PRO A 11 9.19 7.33 4.64
C PRO A 11 9.52 5.95 5.26
N ASP A 12 10.44 5.89 6.23
CA ASP A 12 10.81 4.68 6.95
C ASP A 12 9.74 4.20 7.97
N SER A 13 8.72 5.02 8.23
CA SER A 13 7.59 4.69 9.12
C SER A 13 6.35 4.17 8.37
N VAL A 14 6.44 4.04 7.04
CA VAL A 14 5.35 3.52 6.21
C VAL A 14 5.54 2.02 5.99
N ARG A 15 4.58 1.19 6.38
CA ARG A 15 4.61 -0.24 6.05
C ARG A 15 3.90 -0.51 4.73
N VAL A 16 4.47 -1.39 3.93
CA VAL A 16 3.95 -1.82 2.64
C VAL A 16 3.36 -3.21 2.77
N TRP A 17 2.05 -3.33 2.60
CA TRP A 17 1.33 -4.59 2.60
C TRP A 17 1.16 -5.16 1.20
N ARG A 18 1.31 -6.46 1.06
CA ARG A 18 1.02 -7.26 -0.14
C ARG A 18 0.23 -8.48 0.30
N GLY A 19 -1.05 -8.53 -0.05
CA GLY A 19 -1.97 -9.59 0.34
C GLY A 19 -2.37 -10.45 -0.86
N PHE A 20 -2.22 -11.76 -0.73
CA PHE A 20 -2.69 -12.74 -1.71
C PHE A 20 -3.90 -13.46 -1.12
N ARG A 21 -5.02 -13.38 -1.79
CA ARG A 21 -6.28 -14.00 -1.37
C ARG A 21 -6.14 -15.51 -1.18
N LEU A 22 -6.78 -16.05 -0.15
CA LEU A 22 -6.90 -17.50 0.01
C LEU A 22 -7.61 -18.10 -1.21
N PRO A 23 -7.06 -19.16 -1.84
CA PRO A 23 -7.67 -19.81 -3.01
C PRO A 23 -9.08 -20.34 -2.75
N ALA A 24 -9.41 -20.64 -1.49
CA ALA A 24 -10.73 -21.12 -1.08
C ALA A 24 -11.81 -20.01 -1.07
N LEU A 25 -11.45 -18.75 -1.15
CA LEU A 25 -12.40 -17.65 -1.18
C LEU A 25 -12.74 -17.24 -2.60
N THR A 26 -14.03 -17.11 -2.90
CA THR A 26 -14.47 -16.41 -4.12
C THR A 26 -14.12 -14.92 -4.03
N LEU A 27 -14.19 -14.19 -5.15
CA LEU A 27 -13.96 -12.74 -5.15
C LEU A 27 -14.94 -12.02 -4.21
N ASP A 28 -16.23 -12.36 -4.28
CA ASP A 28 -17.26 -11.75 -3.44
C ASP A 28 -17.03 -12.03 -1.96
N GLN A 29 -16.67 -13.26 -1.61
CA GLN A 29 -16.33 -13.61 -0.22
C GLN A 29 -15.11 -12.84 0.27
N PHE A 30 -14.09 -12.66 -0.57
CA PHE A 30 -12.90 -11.90 -0.24
C PHE A 30 -13.23 -10.44 0.00
N CYS A 31 -13.90 -9.77 -0.94
CA CYS A 31 -14.32 -8.38 -0.82
C CYS A 31 -15.23 -8.16 0.40
N SER A 32 -16.21 -9.05 0.61
CA SER A 32 -17.10 -8.98 1.77
C SER A 32 -16.31 -9.09 3.09
N LYS A 33 -15.39 -10.04 3.21
CA LYS A 33 -14.54 -10.18 4.41
C LYS A 33 -13.63 -8.97 4.62
N LEU A 34 -13.08 -8.38 3.56
CA LEU A 34 -12.30 -7.15 3.66
C LEU A 34 -13.15 -6.01 4.24
N GLY A 35 -14.31 -5.75 3.64
CA GLY A 35 -15.16 -4.63 4.02
C GLY A 35 -15.82 -4.78 5.39
N THR A 36 -16.29 -5.98 5.73
CA THR A 36 -17.07 -6.18 6.96
C THR A 36 -16.24 -6.51 8.18
N VAL A 37 -15.07 -7.10 8.00
CA VAL A 37 -14.24 -7.60 9.12
C VAL A 37 -12.83 -7.04 9.08
N PHE A 38 -12.09 -7.27 7.98
CA PHE A 38 -10.65 -7.11 8.00
C PHE A 38 -10.19 -5.64 8.07
N VAL A 39 -10.70 -4.80 7.18
CA VAL A 39 -10.36 -3.37 7.17
C VAL A 39 -10.84 -2.66 8.44
N PRO A 40 -12.09 -2.87 8.93
CA PRO A 40 -12.52 -2.35 10.22
C PRO A 40 -11.64 -2.80 11.40
N ALA A 41 -11.26 -4.08 11.42
CA ALA A 41 -10.38 -4.61 12.46
C ALA A 41 -8.98 -3.98 12.39
N THR A 42 -8.41 -3.80 11.20
CA THR A 42 -7.14 -3.09 11.01
C THR A 42 -7.18 -1.73 11.69
N VAL A 43 -8.19 -0.94 11.36
CA VAL A 43 -8.36 0.39 11.94
C VAL A 43 -8.48 0.34 13.46
N LYS A 44 -9.46 -0.39 13.97
CA LYS A 44 -9.76 -0.39 15.42
C LYS A 44 -8.62 -0.94 16.28
N MET A 45 -7.93 -1.97 15.80
CA MET A 45 -6.89 -2.65 16.58
C MET A 45 -5.53 -2.00 16.44
N GLN A 46 -5.21 -1.42 15.29
CA GLN A 46 -3.88 -0.89 15.01
C GLN A 46 -3.71 0.59 15.40
N ILE A 47 -4.78 1.36 15.52
CA ILE A 47 -4.71 2.73 16.07
C ILE A 47 -4.06 2.72 17.46
N ALA A 48 -4.37 1.72 18.29
CA ALA A 48 -3.77 1.57 19.61
C ALA A 48 -2.25 1.29 19.55
N ALA A 49 -1.73 0.85 18.42
CA ALA A 49 -0.32 0.62 18.16
C ALA A 49 0.34 1.78 17.39
N GLY A 50 -0.34 2.90 17.20
CA GLY A 50 0.20 4.10 16.55
C GLY A 50 -0.06 4.17 15.03
N LEU A 51 -1.04 3.43 14.51
CA LEU A 51 -1.48 3.61 13.12
C LEU A 51 -2.15 4.99 12.96
N GLU A 52 -1.66 5.80 12.03
CA GLU A 52 -2.15 7.16 11.77
C GLU A 52 -3.01 7.25 10.51
N ALA A 53 -2.69 6.44 9.50
CA ALA A 53 -3.48 6.37 8.26
C ALA A 53 -3.27 5.03 7.54
N TYR A 54 -4.19 4.71 6.64
CA TYR A 54 -4.21 3.46 5.90
C TYR A 54 -4.81 3.67 4.51
N ILE A 55 -4.12 3.21 3.47
CA ILE A 55 -4.57 3.29 2.09
C ILE A 55 -4.59 1.87 1.49
N PRO A 56 -5.66 1.10 1.67
CA PRO A 56 -5.84 -0.18 0.98
C PRO A 56 -6.30 0.03 -0.46
N SER A 57 -5.84 -0.86 -1.34
CA SER A 57 -6.18 -0.91 -2.76
C SER A 57 -6.47 -2.36 -3.16
N ILE A 58 -7.69 -2.61 -3.63
CA ILE A 58 -8.20 -3.94 -3.94
C ILE A 58 -7.99 -4.25 -5.43
N LEU A 59 -7.05 -5.12 -5.70
CA LEU A 59 -6.64 -5.52 -7.05
C LEU A 59 -7.38 -6.78 -7.52
N ALA A 60 -7.87 -7.58 -6.58
CA ALA A 60 -8.61 -8.81 -6.89
C ALA A 60 -9.76 -8.54 -7.86
N GLY A 61 -9.85 -9.35 -8.92
CA GLY A 61 -10.90 -9.23 -9.93
C GLY A 61 -10.71 -8.12 -10.95
N LEU A 62 -9.63 -7.33 -10.90
CA LEU A 62 -9.35 -6.34 -11.94
C LEU A 62 -9.00 -7.02 -13.28
N PRO A 63 -9.47 -6.47 -14.41
CA PRO A 63 -9.11 -6.98 -15.73
C PRO A 63 -7.60 -7.02 -15.94
N GLY A 64 -7.09 -8.12 -16.46
CA GLY A 64 -5.67 -8.32 -16.75
C GLY A 64 -4.80 -8.66 -15.54
N LYS A 65 -5.35 -8.69 -14.32
CA LYS A 65 -4.62 -9.15 -13.14
C LYS A 65 -4.30 -10.64 -13.26
N VAL A 66 -3.06 -11.00 -13.02
CA VAL A 66 -2.59 -12.40 -12.95
C VAL A 66 -2.36 -12.82 -11.50
N ASP A 67 -2.36 -14.15 -11.25
CA ASP A 67 -2.30 -14.71 -9.87
C ASP A 67 -0.99 -14.43 -9.14
N SER A 68 0.09 -14.14 -9.87
CA SER A 68 1.36 -13.75 -9.27
C SER A 68 1.38 -12.33 -8.67
N VAL A 69 0.38 -11.52 -8.99
CA VAL A 69 0.22 -10.15 -8.46
C VAL A 69 -0.65 -10.20 -7.20
N PRO A 70 -0.35 -9.42 -6.15
CA PRO A 70 -1.18 -9.35 -4.95
C PRO A 70 -2.66 -9.04 -5.25
N ASP A 71 -3.56 -9.57 -4.47
CA ASP A 71 -5.01 -9.30 -4.55
C ASP A 71 -5.40 -8.02 -3.81
N GLU A 72 -4.62 -7.65 -2.81
CA GLU A 72 -4.68 -6.36 -2.12
C GLU A 72 -3.28 -5.85 -1.88
N THR A 73 -3.11 -4.56 -2.01
CA THR A 73 -1.92 -3.85 -1.56
C THR A 73 -2.32 -2.71 -0.64
N ALA A 74 -1.45 -2.34 0.27
CA ALA A 74 -1.71 -1.16 1.09
C ALA A 74 -0.41 -0.48 1.54
N ILE A 75 -0.52 0.82 1.80
CA ILE A 75 0.44 1.56 2.59
C ILE A 75 -0.21 1.96 3.91
N LEU A 76 0.48 1.65 5.02
CA LEU A 76 0.04 1.91 6.38
C LEU A 76 1.04 2.88 7.02
N PHE A 77 0.53 3.96 7.57
CA PHE A 77 1.32 5.06 8.12
C PHE A 77 1.33 4.96 9.63
N TRP A 78 2.53 4.85 10.19
CA TRP A 78 2.75 4.67 11.62
C TRP A 78 3.42 5.92 12.21
N GLU A 79 3.14 6.21 13.45
CA GLU A 79 3.81 7.28 14.17
C GLU A 79 5.34 7.09 14.14
N SER A 80 5.79 5.85 14.35
CA SER A 80 7.18 5.41 14.18
C SER A 80 7.27 3.89 14.09
N GLN A 81 8.40 3.35 13.62
CA GLN A 81 8.67 1.92 13.71
C GLN A 81 8.72 1.44 15.16
N GLU A 82 9.28 2.23 16.07
CA GLU A 82 9.33 1.91 17.49
C GLU A 82 7.93 1.76 18.08
N THR A 83 7.04 2.71 17.81
CA THR A 83 5.63 2.64 18.28
C THR A 83 4.93 1.39 17.74
N TYR A 84 5.16 1.05 16.47
CA TYR A 84 4.64 -0.18 15.88
C TYR A 84 5.13 -1.43 16.63
N TRP A 85 6.45 -1.57 16.84
CA TRP A 85 7.01 -2.75 17.51
C TRP A 85 6.57 -2.85 18.97
N ASN A 86 6.51 -1.73 19.69
CA ASN A 86 5.97 -1.68 21.04
C ASN A 86 4.48 -2.06 21.09
N GLY A 87 3.73 -1.73 20.03
CA GLY A 87 2.33 -2.12 19.88
C GLY A 87 2.12 -3.64 19.84
N PHE A 88 3.08 -4.41 19.34
CA PHE A 88 3.01 -5.88 19.29
C PHE A 88 2.97 -6.57 20.66
N THR A 89 3.33 -5.88 21.73
CA THR A 89 3.14 -6.38 23.09
C THR A 89 1.67 -6.44 23.49
N ARG A 90 0.80 -5.70 22.80
CA ARG A 90 -0.64 -5.61 23.10
C ARG A 90 -1.40 -6.80 22.54
N LEU A 91 -2.29 -7.36 23.35
CA LEU A 91 -3.10 -8.53 22.95
C LEU A 91 -3.93 -8.25 21.69
N ALA A 92 -4.54 -7.07 21.59
CA ALA A 92 -5.36 -6.70 20.42
C ALA A 92 -4.57 -6.79 19.11
N VAL A 93 -3.34 -6.27 19.07
CA VAL A 93 -2.48 -6.30 17.89
C VAL A 93 -2.08 -7.74 17.53
N ARG A 94 -1.75 -8.55 18.53
CA ARG A 94 -1.41 -9.97 18.32
C ARG A 94 -2.60 -10.78 17.81
N THR A 95 -3.79 -10.54 18.37
CA THR A 95 -5.02 -11.20 17.93
C THR A 95 -5.36 -10.79 16.50
N TYR A 96 -5.21 -9.50 16.15
CA TYR A 96 -5.42 -9.02 14.78
C TYR A 96 -4.53 -9.77 13.78
N THR A 97 -3.26 -10.03 14.11
CA THR A 97 -2.35 -10.77 13.23
C THR A 97 -2.90 -12.15 12.85
N LEU A 98 -3.64 -12.81 13.73
CA LEU A 98 -4.26 -14.11 13.45
C LEU A 98 -5.42 -14.02 12.45
N THR A 99 -6.06 -12.86 12.30
CA THR A 99 -7.18 -12.69 11.37
C THR A 99 -6.75 -12.77 9.90
N HIS A 100 -5.46 -12.53 9.61
CA HIS A 100 -4.92 -12.60 8.25
C HIS A 100 -5.12 -13.98 7.62
N GLY A 101 -4.91 -15.06 8.39
CA GLY A 101 -5.08 -16.43 7.90
C GLY A 101 -6.51 -16.79 7.46
N GLY A 102 -7.52 -15.99 7.83
CA GLY A 102 -8.91 -16.16 7.37
C GLY A 102 -9.22 -15.51 6.03
N VAL A 103 -8.27 -14.73 5.49
CA VAL A 103 -8.47 -13.93 4.26
C VAL A 103 -7.32 -14.12 3.27
N TYR A 104 -6.08 -14.27 3.77
CA TYR A 104 -4.87 -14.29 2.95
C TYR A 104 -4.05 -15.55 3.12
N VAL A 105 -3.27 -15.87 2.09
CA VAL A 105 -2.23 -16.89 2.15
C VAL A 105 -1.08 -16.37 3.01
N THR A 106 -0.92 -16.94 4.20
CA THR A 106 0.13 -16.55 5.17
C THR A 106 1.33 -17.50 5.17
N GLU A 107 1.19 -18.68 4.56
CA GLU A 107 2.25 -19.68 4.45
C GLU A 107 3.46 -19.10 3.71
N ASN A 108 4.65 -19.42 4.19
CA ASN A 108 5.93 -18.95 3.65
C ASN A 108 6.00 -17.41 3.53
N GLN A 109 5.25 -16.69 4.35
CA GLN A 109 5.16 -15.23 4.32
C GLN A 109 4.74 -14.66 2.95
N LYS A 110 3.94 -15.40 2.18
CA LYS A 110 3.47 -14.94 0.87
C LYS A 110 2.72 -13.62 0.97
N SER A 111 1.80 -13.51 1.93
CA SER A 111 1.20 -12.22 2.29
C SER A 111 1.94 -11.63 3.47
N ARG A 112 2.42 -10.39 3.32
CA ARG A 112 3.28 -9.76 4.32
C ARG A 112 3.26 -8.24 4.25
N ALA A 113 3.71 -7.60 5.32
CA ALA A 113 3.98 -6.17 5.35
C ALA A 113 5.38 -5.92 5.93
N ASP A 114 6.13 -5.02 5.31
CA ASP A 114 7.47 -4.66 5.73
C ASP A 114 7.67 -3.15 5.70
N PHE A 115 8.55 -2.63 6.54
CA PHE A 115 9.01 -1.24 6.48
C PHE A 115 10.02 -1.09 5.34
N PRO A 116 9.96 0.02 4.59
CA PRO A 116 10.89 0.25 3.51
C PRO A 116 12.24 0.74 4.03
N VAL A 117 13.27 0.49 3.23
CA VAL A 117 14.61 1.07 3.41
C VAL A 117 14.88 2.11 2.32
N LEU A 118 15.86 2.98 2.51
CA LEU A 118 16.28 3.93 1.47
C LEU A 118 16.79 3.17 0.23
N PHE A 119 16.29 3.54 -0.93
CA PHE A 119 16.76 3.01 -2.20
C PHE A 119 18.20 3.47 -2.49
N ALA A 120 19.13 2.53 -2.52
CA ALA A 120 20.55 2.76 -2.75
C ALA A 120 21.06 2.25 -4.12
N GLY A 121 20.14 2.12 -5.11
CA GLY A 121 20.48 1.69 -6.46
C GLY A 121 20.33 0.19 -6.73
N ALA A 122 20.08 -0.62 -5.70
CA ALA A 122 19.80 -2.05 -5.81
C ALA A 122 18.48 -2.40 -5.11
N LEU A 123 17.88 -3.52 -5.48
CA LEU A 123 16.66 -4.06 -4.88
C LEU A 123 16.90 -5.48 -4.38
N SER A 124 16.14 -5.85 -3.36
CA SER A 124 15.96 -7.23 -2.92
C SER A 124 14.48 -7.60 -3.00
N PHE A 125 14.18 -8.85 -3.37
CA PHE A 125 12.80 -9.31 -3.39
C PHE A 125 12.14 -9.17 -2.02
N ASP A 126 10.89 -8.72 -2.04
CA ASP A 126 10.02 -8.51 -0.89
C ASP A 126 10.48 -7.44 0.12
N GLN A 127 11.62 -6.78 -0.12
CA GLN A 127 12.05 -5.62 0.66
C GLN A 127 11.53 -4.33 0.00
N PRO A 128 10.57 -3.61 0.60
CA PRO A 128 10.16 -2.32 0.11
C PRO A 128 11.29 -1.29 0.20
N VAL A 129 11.27 -0.33 -0.72
CA VAL A 129 12.20 0.80 -0.71
C VAL A 129 11.46 2.13 -0.87
N TYR A 130 12.00 3.19 -0.28
CA TYR A 130 11.57 4.55 -0.57
C TYR A 130 12.64 5.30 -1.37
N LEU A 131 12.21 6.14 -2.31
CA LEU A 131 13.11 6.85 -3.21
C LEU A 131 13.45 8.25 -2.72
N ILE A 132 12.59 8.86 -1.93
CA ILE A 132 12.68 10.26 -1.47
C ILE A 132 12.84 10.26 0.05
N ASP A 133 14.00 10.68 0.54
CA ASP A 133 14.34 10.68 1.96
C ASP A 133 13.93 12.00 2.62
N ARG A 134 12.63 12.23 2.71
CA ARG A 134 12.05 13.34 3.47
C ARG A 134 10.64 12.98 3.94
N PRO A 135 10.17 13.55 5.05
CA PRO A 135 8.77 13.41 5.45
C PRO A 135 7.83 13.95 4.37
N ALA A 136 6.72 13.25 4.15
CA ALA A 136 5.72 13.61 3.15
C ALA A 136 4.31 13.47 3.72
N ASP A 137 3.40 14.31 3.25
CA ASP A 137 1.97 14.25 3.61
C ASP A 137 1.19 13.51 2.52
N TRP A 138 1.12 12.19 2.67
CA TRP A 138 0.40 11.32 1.74
C TRP A 138 -1.12 11.56 1.73
N MET A 139 -1.65 12.35 2.67
CA MET A 139 -3.06 12.67 2.77
C MET A 139 -3.45 13.94 2.00
N CYS A 140 -2.48 14.81 1.72
CA CYS A 140 -2.70 16.10 1.06
C CYS A 140 -2.24 16.14 -0.40
N GLY A 141 -1.51 15.12 -0.87
CA GLY A 141 -1.05 15.02 -2.25
C GLY A 141 -1.94 14.15 -3.14
N VAL A 142 -1.54 14.04 -4.39
CA VAL A 142 -2.13 13.08 -5.33
C VAL A 142 -1.33 11.78 -5.26
N VAL A 143 -1.94 10.77 -4.65
CA VAL A 143 -1.35 9.42 -4.60
C VAL A 143 -1.73 8.66 -5.84
N SER A 144 -0.72 8.18 -6.56
CA SER A 144 -0.90 7.26 -7.70
C SER A 144 -0.31 5.90 -7.36
N HIS A 145 -0.96 4.85 -7.81
CA HIS A 145 -0.56 3.48 -7.54
C HIS A 145 -0.54 2.64 -8.81
N VAL A 146 0.55 1.93 -9.02
CA VAL A 146 0.75 1.02 -10.14
C VAL A 146 1.20 -0.34 -9.63
N VAL A 147 0.60 -1.38 -10.16
CA VAL A 147 1.03 -2.77 -9.95
C VAL A 147 1.24 -3.42 -11.32
N GLY A 148 2.33 -4.14 -11.47
CA GLY A 148 2.63 -4.85 -12.71
C GLY A 148 3.22 -6.22 -12.44
N ALA A 149 2.88 -7.19 -13.29
CA ALA A 149 3.51 -8.49 -13.30
C ALA A 149 4.84 -8.46 -14.04
N ARG A 150 5.78 -9.28 -13.61
CA ARG A 150 7.00 -9.56 -14.35
C ARG A 150 6.65 -10.18 -15.71
N PRO A 151 7.24 -9.74 -16.81
CA PRO A 151 7.08 -10.40 -18.11
C PRO A 151 7.52 -11.88 -18.04
N THR A 152 6.71 -12.79 -18.59
CA THR A 152 7.00 -14.24 -18.53
C THR A 152 8.27 -14.62 -19.28
N SER A 153 8.69 -13.82 -20.26
CA SER A 153 9.93 -14.01 -21.01
C SER A 153 11.18 -13.55 -20.27
N GLN A 154 11.02 -12.90 -19.11
CA GLN A 154 12.11 -12.31 -18.34
C GLN A 154 12.36 -13.11 -17.07
N ASP A 155 13.59 -13.43 -16.76
CA ASP A 155 13.94 -14.04 -15.47
C ASP A 155 13.84 -13.03 -14.31
N PRO A 156 13.64 -13.50 -13.08
CA PRO A 156 13.46 -12.61 -11.92
C PRO A 156 14.65 -11.67 -11.65
N ALA A 157 15.88 -12.12 -11.87
CA ALA A 157 17.09 -11.30 -11.60
C ALA A 157 17.22 -10.16 -12.60
N THR A 158 16.99 -10.42 -13.88
CA THR A 158 16.93 -9.41 -14.93
C THR A 158 15.82 -8.41 -14.66
N PHE A 159 14.61 -8.89 -14.31
CA PHE A 159 13.49 -8.02 -13.93
C PHE A 159 13.86 -7.11 -12.75
N CYS A 160 14.45 -7.66 -11.69
CA CYS A 160 14.90 -6.90 -10.53
C CYS A 160 15.90 -5.80 -10.91
N THR A 161 16.86 -6.11 -11.78
CA THR A 161 17.87 -5.16 -12.25
C THR A 161 17.27 -4.03 -13.08
N GLU A 162 16.35 -4.34 -13.98
CA GLU A 162 15.68 -3.35 -14.82
C GLU A 162 14.77 -2.43 -14.01
N VAL A 163 14.01 -3.00 -13.03
CA VAL A 163 13.22 -2.21 -12.08
C VAL A 163 14.12 -1.27 -11.28
N ALA A 164 15.25 -1.76 -10.75
CA ALA A 164 16.20 -0.92 -10.02
C ALA A 164 16.70 0.25 -10.89
N GLY A 165 17.05 -0.02 -12.15
CA GLY A 165 17.44 1.01 -13.11
C GLY A 165 16.32 2.02 -13.39
N ALA A 166 15.07 1.58 -13.49
CA ALA A 166 13.91 2.44 -13.66
C ALA A 166 13.67 3.34 -12.44
N LEU A 167 13.71 2.78 -11.24
CA LEU A 167 13.55 3.54 -10.00
C LEU A 167 14.68 4.58 -9.82
N GLY A 168 15.92 4.26 -10.17
CA GLY A 168 17.03 5.22 -10.17
C GLY A 168 16.83 6.38 -11.16
N ARG A 169 16.16 6.14 -12.28
CA ARG A 169 15.77 7.21 -13.22
C ARG A 169 14.65 8.08 -12.67
N ILE A 170 13.65 7.48 -12.01
CA ILE A 170 12.56 8.22 -11.34
C ILE A 170 13.16 9.12 -10.26
N GLN A 171 13.98 8.59 -9.39
CA GLN A 171 14.62 9.33 -8.30
C GLN A 171 15.38 10.58 -8.78
N LYS A 172 16.03 10.49 -9.95
CA LYS A 172 16.86 11.56 -10.50
C LYS A 172 16.11 12.57 -11.37
N LYS A 173 15.02 12.16 -12.01
CA LYS A 173 14.39 12.93 -13.10
C LYS A 173 12.99 13.43 -12.80
N VAL A 174 12.33 12.88 -11.79
CA VAL A 174 10.93 13.18 -11.50
C VAL A 174 10.84 13.92 -10.17
N ALA A 175 10.15 15.06 -10.19
CA ALA A 175 9.86 15.82 -8.97
C ALA A 175 8.66 15.17 -8.26
N LEU A 176 8.92 14.42 -7.20
CA LEU A 176 7.93 13.77 -6.35
C LEU A 176 8.09 14.20 -4.90
N ASP A 177 7.00 14.22 -4.16
CA ASP A 177 7.02 14.42 -2.70
C ASP A 177 7.28 13.12 -1.95
N GLY A 178 6.89 11.98 -2.55
CA GLY A 178 7.18 10.64 -2.03
C GLY A 178 7.12 9.60 -3.14
N ALA A 179 7.89 8.53 -2.99
CA ALA A 179 7.78 7.36 -3.84
C ALA A 179 8.23 6.12 -3.07
N ILE A 180 7.42 5.06 -3.15
CA ILE A 180 7.65 3.78 -2.48
C ILE A 180 7.47 2.67 -3.50
N ALA A 181 8.37 1.70 -3.51
CA ALA A 181 8.30 0.53 -4.37
C ALA A 181 8.56 -0.75 -3.56
N CYS A 182 7.96 -1.85 -4.00
CA CYS A 182 8.30 -3.19 -3.55
C CYS A 182 8.27 -4.14 -4.74
N ILE A 183 9.34 -4.91 -4.91
CA ILE A 183 9.45 -5.93 -5.94
C ILE A 183 9.34 -7.32 -5.32
N GLY A 184 8.47 -8.17 -5.87
CA GLY A 184 8.51 -9.61 -5.67
C GLY A 184 9.21 -10.29 -6.85
N SER A 185 9.37 -11.61 -6.81
CA SER A 185 9.93 -12.36 -7.94
C SER A 185 9.14 -12.18 -9.23
N ASP A 186 7.84 -11.94 -9.12
CA ASP A 186 6.88 -11.96 -10.23
C ASP A 186 6.06 -10.69 -10.38
N TYR A 187 6.30 -9.66 -9.56
CA TYR A 187 5.54 -8.43 -9.59
C TYR A 187 6.33 -7.21 -9.10
N LEU A 188 5.85 -6.03 -9.48
CA LEU A 188 6.24 -4.74 -8.90
C LEU A 188 5.00 -4.04 -8.36
N VAL A 189 5.12 -3.46 -7.17
CA VAL A 189 4.14 -2.54 -6.56
C VAL A 189 4.83 -1.20 -6.40
N TYR A 190 4.18 -0.12 -6.87
CA TYR A 190 4.75 1.22 -6.85
C TYR A 190 3.70 2.26 -6.50
N TRP A 191 4.01 3.12 -5.55
CA TRP A 191 3.24 4.31 -5.21
C TRP A 191 4.09 5.55 -5.39
N GLU A 192 3.47 6.63 -5.86
CA GLU A 192 4.05 7.94 -5.87
C GLU A 192 3.10 8.99 -5.33
N LEU A 193 3.66 9.98 -4.66
CA LEU A 193 2.99 11.17 -4.20
C LEU A 193 3.51 12.35 -5.04
N ALA A 194 2.63 12.90 -5.85
CA ALA A 194 2.91 14.11 -6.62
C ALA A 194 2.45 15.35 -5.85
N PRO A 195 3.12 16.52 -6.05
CA PRO A 195 2.62 17.78 -5.55
C PRO A 195 1.19 18.04 -6.00
N SER A 196 0.34 18.51 -5.08
CA SER A 196 -1.07 18.77 -5.38
C SER A 196 -1.24 19.83 -6.44
N ALA A 197 -1.73 19.45 -7.63
CA ALA A 197 -2.48 20.38 -8.47
C ALA A 197 -3.97 20.17 -8.17
N PRO A 198 -4.72 21.20 -7.77
CA PRO A 198 -6.14 21.03 -7.48
C PRO A 198 -6.90 20.51 -8.70
N GLY A 199 -7.51 19.33 -8.59
CA GLY A 199 -8.61 18.91 -9.45
C GLY A 199 -8.30 18.01 -10.65
N SER A 200 -7.11 17.44 -10.82
CA SER A 200 -6.85 16.49 -11.91
C SER A 200 -6.38 15.12 -11.41
N PRO A 201 -7.02 14.01 -11.86
CA PRO A 201 -6.41 12.70 -11.75
C PRO A 201 -5.20 12.66 -12.71
N HIS A 202 -4.00 12.74 -12.18
CA HIS A 202 -2.78 12.57 -12.98
C HIS A 202 -2.37 11.10 -13.01
N PRO A 203 -2.03 10.56 -14.20
CA PRO A 203 -1.34 9.29 -14.26
C PRO A 203 -0.01 9.39 -13.50
N PRO A 204 0.50 8.27 -12.94
CA PRO A 204 1.79 8.26 -12.28
C PRO A 204 2.88 8.87 -13.16
N THR A 205 3.63 9.85 -12.62
CA THR A 205 4.71 10.52 -13.36
C THR A 205 5.87 9.57 -13.66
N GLY A 206 6.03 8.54 -12.81
CA GLY A 206 6.98 7.44 -13.03
C GLY A 206 6.50 6.40 -14.04
N LEU A 207 5.22 6.38 -14.44
CA LEU A 207 4.65 5.34 -15.31
C LEU A 207 5.36 5.20 -16.67
N PRO A 208 5.71 6.27 -17.40
CA PRO A 208 6.43 6.13 -18.66
C PRO A 208 7.81 5.48 -18.51
N ILE A 209 8.48 5.68 -17.36
CA ILE A 209 9.78 5.09 -17.06
C ILE A 209 9.62 3.62 -16.70
N LEU A 210 8.57 3.27 -15.95
CA LEU A 210 8.25 1.89 -15.55
C LEU A 210 7.67 1.08 -16.71
N GLN A 211 7.08 1.72 -17.70
CA GLN A 211 6.34 1.08 -18.79
C GLN A 211 7.15 0.03 -19.55
N ARG A 212 8.44 0.27 -19.78
CA ARG A 212 9.35 -0.68 -20.43
C ARG A 212 9.57 -1.96 -19.63
N VAL A 213 9.38 -1.88 -18.31
CA VAL A 213 9.60 -2.99 -17.37
C VAL A 213 8.31 -3.79 -17.15
N LEU A 214 7.14 -3.14 -17.38
CA LEU A 214 5.82 -3.66 -17.08
C LEU A 214 4.94 -3.72 -18.35
N ASP A 215 5.48 -4.17 -19.48
CA ASP A 215 4.91 -3.93 -20.82
C ASP A 215 3.45 -4.37 -21.00
N TRP A 216 2.98 -5.37 -20.29
CA TRP A 216 1.72 -5.99 -20.69
C TRP A 216 0.81 -6.47 -19.53
N ASN A 217 1.26 -6.50 -18.30
CA ASN A 217 0.44 -6.95 -17.15
C ASN A 217 0.46 -5.94 -16.00
N ARG A 218 0.18 -4.69 -16.31
CA ARG A 218 0.04 -3.67 -15.27
C ARG A 218 -1.42 -3.43 -14.94
N VAL A 219 -1.66 -3.23 -13.67
CA VAL A 219 -2.94 -2.75 -13.14
C VAL A 219 -2.71 -1.33 -12.64
N PHE A 220 -3.49 -0.40 -13.16
CA PHE A 220 -3.53 0.97 -12.69
C PHE A 220 -4.66 1.12 -11.69
N MET A 221 -4.36 1.66 -10.51
CA MET A 221 -5.37 1.99 -9.52
C MET A 221 -5.65 3.48 -9.57
N PRO A 222 -6.93 3.88 -9.58
CA PRO A 222 -7.30 5.30 -9.48
C PRO A 222 -6.85 5.88 -8.13
N ALA A 223 -6.80 7.21 -8.07
CA ALA A 223 -6.56 7.91 -6.82
C ALA A 223 -7.54 7.45 -5.72
N PRO A 224 -7.08 7.23 -4.49
CA PRO A 224 -7.93 6.75 -3.42
C PRO A 224 -9.09 7.70 -3.14
N THR A 225 -10.28 7.16 -2.92
CA THR A 225 -11.41 7.92 -2.38
C THR A 225 -11.16 8.21 -0.91
N PHE A 226 -11.21 9.49 -0.51
CA PHE A 226 -11.04 9.87 0.88
C PHE A 226 -12.29 9.52 1.70
N LEU A 227 -12.10 8.76 2.79
CA LEU A 227 -13.14 8.45 3.74
C LEU A 227 -12.98 9.32 5.01
N PRO A 228 -14.00 10.10 5.40
CA PRO A 228 -13.94 10.90 6.61
C PRO A 228 -13.94 10.03 7.87
N ILE A 229 -13.15 10.42 8.85
CA ILE A 229 -12.80 9.62 10.04
C ILE A 229 -13.87 9.59 11.12
N GLY A 230 -14.82 10.46 11.13
CA GLY A 230 -15.75 10.65 12.26
C GLY A 230 -16.71 9.49 12.55
N LEU A 231 -16.71 8.43 11.72
CA LEU A 231 -17.74 7.40 11.71
C LEU A 231 -17.27 6.01 12.16
N TRP A 232 -16.04 5.87 12.63
CA TRP A 232 -15.46 4.55 12.93
C TRP A 232 -16.12 3.82 14.09
N ASP A 233 -16.70 4.52 15.05
CA ASP A 233 -17.43 3.92 16.17
C ASP A 233 -18.85 3.47 15.77
N GLU A 234 -19.39 4.02 14.69
CA GLU A 234 -20.72 3.74 14.16
C GLU A 234 -20.68 2.84 12.91
N TRP A 235 -19.52 2.43 12.47
CA TRP A 235 -19.33 1.83 11.18
C TRP A 235 -19.65 0.35 11.13
N ALA A 236 -20.63 -0.03 10.30
CA ALA A 236 -21.10 -1.40 10.12
C ALA A 236 -20.37 -2.23 9.05
N GLY A 237 -19.44 -1.62 8.33
CA GLY A 237 -18.68 -2.26 7.23
C GLY A 237 -18.53 -1.34 6.03
N MET A 238 -17.63 -1.70 5.09
CA MET A 238 -17.43 -1.00 3.81
C MET A 238 -18.00 -1.83 2.67
N ASP A 239 -18.53 -1.16 1.68
CA ASP A 239 -18.72 -1.75 0.38
C ASP A 239 -17.35 -1.79 -0.34
N VAL A 240 -16.65 -2.91 -0.20
CA VAL A 240 -15.37 -3.17 -0.85
C VAL A 240 -15.62 -3.96 -2.11
N GLN A 241 -15.17 -3.40 -3.22
CA GLN A 241 -15.30 -4.01 -4.54
C GLN A 241 -13.93 -4.06 -5.23
N SER A 242 -13.85 -4.86 -6.29
CA SER A 242 -12.74 -4.84 -7.22
C SER A 242 -12.47 -3.41 -7.72
N GLY A 243 -11.23 -2.96 -7.66
CA GLY A 243 -10.84 -1.60 -8.03
C GLY A 243 -11.07 -0.54 -6.95
N SER A 244 -11.57 -0.92 -5.77
CA SER A 244 -11.68 0.02 -4.65
C SER A 244 -10.30 0.43 -4.14
N SER A 245 -10.11 1.73 -3.91
CA SER A 245 -8.96 2.29 -3.21
C SER A 245 -9.43 3.40 -2.27
N PHE A 246 -9.00 3.34 -1.01
CA PHE A 246 -9.50 4.23 0.03
C PHE A 246 -8.34 4.94 0.72
N ASN A 247 -8.56 6.20 1.09
CA ASN A 247 -7.65 6.98 1.90
C ASN A 247 -8.31 7.21 3.27
N MET A 248 -7.75 6.58 4.31
CA MET A 248 -8.29 6.59 5.67
C MET A 248 -7.29 7.23 6.60
N GLN A 249 -7.58 8.45 7.06
CA GLN A 249 -6.79 9.16 8.06
C GLN A 249 -7.50 9.12 9.42
N PHE A 250 -6.76 8.84 10.51
CA PHE A 250 -7.32 8.74 11.85
C PHE A 250 -7.01 10.00 12.66
N LYS A 251 -7.97 10.47 13.47
CA LYS A 251 -7.71 11.53 14.43
C LYS A 251 -6.82 10.98 15.55
N ARG A 252 -5.71 11.64 15.84
CA ARG A 252 -5.08 11.46 17.14
C ARG A 252 -6.12 11.82 18.19
N ARG A 253 -6.37 10.93 19.16
CA ARG A 253 -7.04 11.33 20.40
C ARG A 253 -6.12 12.41 21.00
N GLU A 254 -6.61 13.63 21.10
CA GLU A 254 -5.98 14.64 21.94
C GLU A 254 -5.98 14.02 23.33
N ASN A 255 -4.79 13.81 23.89
CA ASN A 255 -4.65 13.32 25.24
C ASN A 255 -5.35 14.36 26.14
N SER A 256 -6.51 14.01 26.66
CA SER A 256 -7.23 14.72 27.72
C SER A 256 -6.50 14.52 29.03
#